data_706bc9ce23e2fa44635a3bab212404c0
#
_entry.id   706bc9ce23e2fa44635a3bab212404c0
#
_cell.length_a   1.000
_cell.length_b   1.000
_cell.length_c   1.000
_cell.angle_alpha   90.00
_cell.angle_beta   90.00
_cell.angle_gamma   90.00
#
_symmetry.space_group_name_H-M   'P 1'
#
loop_
_entity.id
_entity.type
_entity.pdbx_description
1 polymer ?
#
loop_
_entity_poly.entity_id
_entity_poly.type
_entity_poly.pdbx_seq_one_letter_code
_entity_poly.pdbx_strand_id
1 'polypeptide(L)'
;MTTFDRREEGFENQFAHDEELRFKAEARRNKLLGLWAAEKLKLSGPAADDYARGVVGAAVAAAGDRAVVSKLAADLTAKGTGTSEAAIREKMAELLKTATAQIQAGQ
;
A
#
# COMPACT_ATOMS: atom_id res chain seq x y z
N MET A 1 -3.08 29.97 21.04
CA MET A 1 -2.60 28.66 20.62
C MET A 1 -1.10 28.52 20.85
N THR A 2 -0.67 27.44 21.43
CA THR A 2 0.74 27.27 21.73
C THR A 2 1.49 26.73 20.50
N THR A 3 2.81 26.90 20.54
CA THR A 3 3.64 26.37 19.45
C THR A 3 3.54 24.86 19.35
N PHE A 4 3.37 24.21 20.48
CA PHE A 4 3.22 22.77 20.54
C PHE A 4 1.96 22.31 19.80
N ASP A 5 0.83 22.95 20.10
CA ASP A 5 -0.43 22.60 19.44
C ASP A 5 -0.35 22.85 17.94
N ARG A 6 0.29 23.95 17.57
CA ARG A 6 0.43 24.28 16.17
C ARG A 6 1.30 23.26 15.43
N ARG A 7 2.34 22.77 16.10
CA ARG A 7 3.22 21.78 15.50
C ARG A 7 2.49 20.48 15.27
N GLU A 8 1.72 20.04 16.25
CA GLU A 8 0.96 18.82 16.16
C GLU A 8 -0.11 18.94 15.08
N GLU A 9 -0.82 20.02 15.10
CA GLU A 9 -1.82 20.33 14.09
C GLU A 9 -1.18 20.40 12.71
N GLY A 10 -0.04 21.05 12.61
CA GLY A 10 0.68 21.18 11.35
C GLY A 10 1.11 19.85 10.78
N PHE A 11 1.55 18.95 11.64
CA PHE A 11 1.94 17.62 11.20
C PHE A 11 0.75 16.84 10.63
N GLU A 12 -0.34 16.83 11.35
CA GLU A 12 -1.55 16.14 10.90
C GLU A 12 -2.11 16.78 9.64
N ASN A 13 -2.17 18.11 9.62
CA ASN A 13 -2.69 18.83 8.48
C ASN A 13 -1.81 18.65 7.26
N GLN A 14 -0.52 18.61 7.44
CA GLN A 14 0.40 18.43 6.35
C GLN A 14 0.12 17.11 5.66
N PHE A 15 -0.08 16.06 6.42
CA PHE A 15 -0.38 14.75 5.83
C PHE A 15 -1.78 14.71 5.24
N ALA A 16 -2.74 15.35 5.91
CA ALA A 16 -4.13 15.34 5.46
C ALA A 16 -4.33 16.20 4.21
N HIS A 17 -3.64 17.34 4.14
CA HIS A 17 -3.79 18.29 3.04
C HIS A 17 -2.79 18.09 1.92
N ASP A 18 -1.70 17.37 2.19
CA ASP A 18 -0.72 17.08 1.17
C ASP A 18 -1.14 15.82 0.43
N GLU A 19 -1.97 16.02 -0.58
CA GLU A 19 -2.48 14.91 -1.37
C GLU A 19 -1.38 14.19 -2.11
N GLU A 20 -0.32 14.89 -2.46
CA GLU A 20 0.82 14.27 -3.12
C GLU A 20 1.53 13.29 -2.19
N LEU A 21 1.72 13.68 -0.93
CA LEU A 21 2.35 12.82 0.05
C LEU A 21 1.50 11.57 0.30
N ARG A 22 0.21 11.79 0.45
CA ARG A 22 -0.73 10.69 0.64
C ARG A 22 -0.75 9.75 -0.56
N PHE A 23 -0.76 10.32 -1.75
CA PHE A 23 -0.74 9.55 -2.98
C PHE A 23 0.54 8.71 -3.07
N LYS A 24 1.67 9.30 -2.73
CA LYS A 24 2.95 8.59 -2.70
C LYS A 24 2.95 7.44 -1.69
N ALA A 25 2.38 7.69 -0.51
CA ALA A 25 2.31 6.67 0.52
C ALA A 25 1.43 5.51 0.09
N GLU A 26 0.30 5.80 -0.53
CA GLU A 26 -0.61 4.76 -1.01
C GLU A 26 0.00 3.97 -2.17
N ALA A 27 0.68 4.65 -3.08
CA ALA A 27 1.36 3.98 -4.18
C ALA A 27 2.46 3.06 -3.67
N ARG A 28 3.25 3.53 -2.71
CA ARG A 28 4.28 2.72 -2.10
C ARG A 28 3.69 1.54 -1.34
N ARG A 29 2.60 1.78 -0.61
CA ARG A 29 1.89 0.70 0.07
C ARG A 29 1.48 -0.38 -0.92
N ASN A 30 0.91 0.02 -2.04
CA ASN A 30 0.45 -0.92 -3.05
C ASN A 30 1.61 -1.71 -3.65
N LYS A 31 2.75 -1.07 -3.84
CA LYS A 31 3.95 -1.76 -4.31
C LYS A 31 4.41 -2.79 -3.28
N LEU A 32 4.50 -2.39 -2.02
CA LEU A 32 4.92 -3.29 -0.95
C LEU A 32 3.94 -4.45 -0.79
N LEU A 33 2.65 -4.16 -0.91
CA LEU A 33 1.61 -5.18 -0.83
C LEU A 33 1.74 -6.16 -2.01
N GLY A 34 2.01 -5.63 -3.20
CA GLY A 34 2.23 -6.47 -4.37
C GLY A 34 3.45 -7.37 -4.21
N LEU A 35 4.52 -6.87 -3.64
CA LEU A 35 5.72 -7.67 -3.38
C LEU A 35 5.44 -8.75 -2.33
N TRP A 36 4.67 -8.42 -1.31
CA TRP A 36 4.24 -9.39 -0.31
C TRP A 36 3.43 -10.53 -0.96
N ALA A 37 2.48 -10.17 -1.81
CA ALA A 37 1.68 -11.15 -2.51
C ALA A 37 2.53 -11.98 -3.48
N ALA A 38 3.46 -11.33 -4.17
CA ALA A 38 4.36 -12.02 -5.09
C ALA A 38 5.16 -13.11 -4.37
N GLU A 39 5.60 -12.83 -3.15
CA GLU A 39 6.30 -13.82 -2.34
C GLU A 39 5.42 -15.04 -2.09
N LYS A 40 4.15 -14.82 -1.76
CA LYS A 40 3.20 -15.91 -1.57
C LYS A 40 2.94 -16.68 -2.87
N LEU A 41 3.01 -15.98 -3.99
CA LEU A 41 2.85 -16.58 -5.31
C LEU A 41 4.14 -17.23 -5.81
N LYS A 42 5.19 -17.18 -5.01
CA LYS A 42 6.51 -17.75 -5.33
C LYS A 42 7.17 -17.10 -6.53
N LEU A 43 6.91 -15.81 -6.70
CA LEU A 43 7.57 -15.00 -7.69
C LEU A 43 8.79 -14.34 -7.07
N SER A 44 9.82 -14.11 -7.86
CA SER A 44 11.02 -13.42 -7.39
C SER A 44 11.63 -12.62 -8.52
N GLY A 45 12.54 -11.70 -8.14
CA GLY A 45 13.24 -10.87 -9.12
C GLY A 45 12.31 -10.05 -10.00
N PRO A 46 12.57 -10.00 -11.30
CA PRO A 46 11.76 -9.21 -12.22
C PRO A 46 10.28 -9.60 -12.24
N ALA A 47 9.96 -10.87 -12.06
CA ALA A 47 8.57 -11.32 -12.04
C ALA A 47 7.82 -10.73 -10.85
N ALA A 48 8.47 -10.68 -9.68
CA ALA A 48 7.87 -10.08 -8.50
C ALA A 48 7.67 -8.58 -8.69
N ASP A 49 8.65 -7.90 -9.28
CA ASP A 49 8.55 -6.47 -9.54
C ASP A 49 7.44 -6.16 -10.53
N ASP A 50 7.29 -6.98 -11.57
CA ASP A 50 6.23 -6.82 -12.56
C ASP A 50 4.86 -7.03 -11.91
N TYR A 51 4.75 -8.02 -11.05
CA TYR A 51 3.51 -8.26 -10.33
C TYR A 51 3.13 -7.05 -9.46
N ALA A 52 4.11 -6.52 -8.73
CA ALA A 52 3.88 -5.36 -7.88
C ALA A 52 3.44 -4.14 -8.71
N ARG A 53 4.03 -3.94 -9.88
CA ARG A 53 3.60 -2.85 -10.79
C ARG A 53 2.17 -3.04 -11.23
N GLY A 54 1.77 -4.29 -11.47
CA GLY A 54 0.39 -4.60 -11.84
C GLY A 54 -0.59 -4.23 -10.74
N VAL A 55 -0.20 -4.45 -9.48
CA VAL A 55 -1.03 -4.09 -8.32
C VAL A 55 -1.19 -2.57 -8.24
N VAL A 56 -0.10 -1.83 -8.40
CA VAL A 56 -0.15 -0.36 -8.41
C VAL A 56 -1.03 0.13 -9.56
N GLY A 57 -0.88 -0.46 -10.73
CA GLY A 57 -1.68 -0.10 -11.90
C GLY A 57 -3.16 -0.36 -11.71
N ALA A 58 -3.51 -1.46 -11.05
CA ALA A 58 -4.91 -1.79 -10.77
C ALA A 58 -5.54 -0.75 -9.83
N ALA A 59 -4.78 -0.28 -8.85
CA ALA A 59 -5.25 0.76 -7.94
C ALA A 59 -5.55 2.06 -8.67
N VAL A 60 -4.65 2.45 -9.57
CA VAL A 60 -4.81 3.69 -10.36
C VAL A 60 -6.01 3.57 -11.30
N ALA A 61 -6.10 2.44 -12.00
CA ALA A 61 -7.15 2.25 -13.01
C ALA A 61 -8.55 2.25 -12.42
N ALA A 62 -8.72 1.67 -11.24
CA ALA A 62 -10.03 1.55 -10.61
C ALA A 62 -10.26 2.56 -9.47
N ALA A 63 -9.26 3.39 -9.20
CA ALA A 63 -9.34 4.45 -8.21
C ALA A 63 -9.79 3.97 -6.83
N GLY A 64 -9.20 2.87 -6.33
CA GLY A 64 -9.55 2.46 -4.99
C GLY A 64 -8.93 1.17 -4.50
N ASP A 65 -9.00 0.99 -3.19
CA ASP A 65 -8.41 -0.15 -2.52
C ASP A 65 -9.15 -1.45 -2.82
N ARG A 66 -10.44 -1.35 -3.13
CA ARG A 66 -11.25 -2.52 -3.42
C ARG A 66 -10.70 -3.30 -4.60
N ALA A 67 -10.27 -2.59 -5.64
CA ALA A 67 -9.69 -3.24 -6.82
C ALA A 67 -8.41 -3.98 -6.47
N VAL A 68 -7.60 -3.40 -5.61
CA VAL A 68 -6.36 -4.01 -5.14
C VAL A 68 -6.66 -5.29 -4.38
N VAL A 69 -7.59 -5.21 -3.42
CA VAL A 69 -7.97 -6.37 -2.61
C VAL A 69 -8.55 -7.48 -3.49
N SER A 70 -9.42 -7.11 -4.43
CA SER A 70 -10.03 -8.10 -5.34
C SER A 70 -9.00 -8.81 -6.19
N LYS A 71 -8.06 -8.06 -6.75
CA LYS A 71 -7.00 -8.63 -7.57
C LYS A 71 -6.16 -9.61 -6.76
N LEU A 72 -5.72 -9.19 -5.58
CA LEU A 72 -4.88 -10.02 -4.74
C LEU A 72 -5.64 -11.27 -4.26
N ALA A 73 -6.89 -11.11 -3.88
CA ALA A 73 -7.69 -12.23 -3.43
C ALA A 73 -7.85 -13.27 -4.55
N ALA A 74 -8.12 -12.82 -5.76
CA ALA A 74 -8.27 -13.72 -6.90
C ALA A 74 -6.96 -14.43 -7.20
N ASP A 75 -5.86 -13.71 -7.25
CA ASP A 75 -4.55 -14.27 -7.59
C ASP A 75 -4.08 -15.27 -6.54
N LEU A 76 -4.22 -14.90 -5.26
CA LEU A 76 -3.79 -15.76 -4.16
C LEU A 76 -4.68 -16.99 -4.01
N THR A 77 -5.97 -16.85 -4.26
CA THR A 77 -6.90 -17.98 -4.23
C THR A 77 -6.57 -18.95 -5.38
N ALA A 78 -6.32 -18.43 -6.56
CA ALA A 78 -5.97 -19.26 -7.72
C ALA A 78 -4.71 -20.08 -7.47
N LYS A 79 -3.79 -19.55 -6.66
CA LYS A 79 -2.56 -20.25 -6.31
C LYS A 79 -2.73 -21.19 -5.12
N GLY A 80 -3.87 -21.14 -4.47
CA GLY A 80 -4.13 -22.03 -3.34
C GLY A 80 -3.39 -21.65 -2.07
N THR A 81 -3.09 -20.36 -1.86
CA THR A 81 -2.31 -19.92 -0.70
C THR A 81 -3.12 -19.90 0.58
N GLY A 82 -4.45 -19.93 0.50
CA GLY A 82 -5.31 -19.84 1.68
C GLY A 82 -5.37 -18.44 2.31
N THR A 83 -4.97 -17.42 1.56
CA THR A 83 -4.97 -16.06 2.07
C THR A 83 -6.36 -15.45 1.93
N SER A 84 -6.94 -15.01 3.04
CA SER A 84 -8.28 -14.41 3.03
C SER A 84 -8.24 -12.93 2.68
N GLU A 85 -9.39 -12.39 2.27
CA GLU A 85 -9.54 -10.96 2.05
C GLU A 85 -9.21 -10.18 3.32
N ALA A 86 -9.64 -10.69 4.47
CA ALA A 86 -9.34 -10.05 5.75
C ALA A 86 -7.84 -9.94 5.99
N ALA A 87 -7.09 -11.00 5.68
CA ALA A 87 -5.64 -10.99 5.83
C ALA A 87 -4.99 -9.98 4.89
N ILE A 88 -5.52 -9.84 3.68
CA ILE A 88 -5.02 -8.86 2.71
C ILE A 88 -5.25 -7.44 3.24
N ARG A 89 -6.45 -7.16 3.75
CA ARG A 89 -6.78 -5.84 4.28
C ARG A 89 -5.95 -5.49 5.51
N GLU A 90 -5.70 -6.47 6.35
CA GLU A 90 -4.87 -6.29 7.54
C GLU A 90 -3.42 -5.95 7.14
N LYS A 91 -2.89 -6.68 6.17
CA LYS A 91 -1.55 -6.40 5.65
C LYS A 91 -1.49 -5.04 4.97
N MET A 92 -2.54 -4.67 4.27
CA MET A 92 -2.65 -3.38 3.62
C MET A 92 -2.54 -2.24 4.64
N ALA A 93 -3.24 -2.36 5.77
CA ALA A 93 -3.17 -1.35 6.82
C ALA A 93 -1.77 -1.28 7.45
N GLU A 94 -1.16 -2.42 7.69
CA GLU A 94 0.19 -2.50 8.23
C GLU A 94 1.19 -1.84 7.29
N LEU A 95 1.10 -2.15 6.01
CA LEU A 95 2.03 -1.62 5.01
C LEU A 95 1.82 -0.14 4.74
N LEU A 96 0.61 0.37 4.96
CA LEU A 96 0.39 1.81 4.85
C LEU A 96 1.19 2.57 5.91
N LYS A 97 1.24 2.05 7.11
CA LYS A 97 2.05 2.64 8.18
C LYS A 97 3.52 2.61 7.80
N THR A 98 3.98 1.50 7.28
CA THR A 98 5.37 1.35 6.84
C THR A 98 5.70 2.33 5.71
N ALA A 99 4.83 2.39 4.71
CA ALA A 99 5.03 3.27 3.56
C ALA A 99 5.07 4.74 3.99
N THR A 100 4.14 5.13 4.86
CA THR A 100 4.08 6.51 5.37
C THR A 100 5.37 6.86 6.09
N ALA A 101 5.85 5.97 6.96
CA ALA A 101 7.09 6.19 7.70
C ALA A 101 8.28 6.33 6.76
N GLN A 102 8.34 5.50 5.72
CA GLN A 102 9.42 5.56 4.75
C GLN A 102 9.45 6.89 4.00
N ILE A 103 8.29 7.35 3.57
CA ILE A 103 8.20 8.60 2.84
C ILE A 103 8.55 9.79 3.74
N GLN A 104 8.08 9.78 4.98
CA GLN A 104 8.41 10.83 5.93
C GLN A 104 9.90 10.86 6.27
N ALA A 105 10.56 9.71 6.19
CA ALA A 105 12.00 9.62 6.41
C ALA A 105 12.81 9.95 5.16
N GLY A 106 12.16 10.32 4.06
CA GLY A 106 12.85 10.67 2.83
C GLY A 106 13.24 9.49 1.96
N GLN A 107 12.65 8.37 2.19
CA GLN A 107 12.95 7.16 1.41
C GLN A 107 11.95 6.95 0.21
#